data_bd74fa0e4f3ad5b0dbfcb89d4209391e
#
_entry.id   bd74fa0e4f3ad5b0dbfcb89d4209391e
#
_cell.length_a   1.000
_cell.length_b   1.000
_cell.length_c   1.000
_cell.angle_alpha   90.00
_cell.angle_beta   90.00
_cell.angle_gamma   90.00
#
_symmetry.space_group_name_H-M   'P 1'
#
loop_
_entity.id
_entity.type
_entity.pdbx_description
1 polymer ?
#
loop_
_entity_poly.entity_id
_entity_poly.type
_entity_poly.pdbx_seq_one_letter_code
_entity_poly.pdbx_strand_id
1 'polypeptide(L)'
;MTFNAHTPDAHAPDESPSVGPQPVRGFARGRDEGRRIDLPNWSMLVKVTAGDTLGRLTVLEGRMGPRQPGPLPHVHEGHDETFVLVEGRLRFRVGNGFHTAAAGETVFAGRRLAHGFGNPFAEPARYIAILTPSGYEDYFDEVAEHAARTGSLPGEALTRELMARHRTVLAPPLPDPGAAPPPEVDAGS
;
A
#
# COMPACT_ATOMS: atom_id res chain seq x y z
N MET A 1 -58.74 33.39 -31.37
CA MET A 1 -57.93 32.23 -30.96
C MET A 1 -56.50 32.68 -30.98
N THR A 2 -55.98 32.98 -29.77
CA THR A 2 -54.63 33.51 -29.57
C THR A 2 -53.75 32.38 -29.12
N PHE A 3 -52.76 32.03 -29.93
CA PHE A 3 -51.73 31.02 -29.55
C PHE A 3 -50.68 31.69 -28.65
N ASN A 4 -50.52 31.13 -27.45
CA ASN A 4 -49.54 31.54 -26.48
C ASN A 4 -48.23 30.78 -26.77
N ALA A 5 -47.18 31.49 -27.17
CA ALA A 5 -45.86 30.91 -27.40
C ALA A 5 -45.15 30.70 -26.05
N HIS A 6 -44.88 29.44 -25.74
CA HIS A 6 -44.09 29.03 -24.58
C HIS A 6 -42.60 29.15 -24.93
N THR A 7 -41.89 30.09 -24.29
CA THR A 7 -40.43 30.21 -24.37
C THR A 7 -39.79 29.13 -23.47
N PRO A 8 -38.83 28.35 -23.96
CA PRO A 8 -38.11 27.42 -23.08
C PRO A 8 -37.13 28.19 -22.19
N ASP A 9 -37.15 27.83 -20.89
CA ASP A 9 -36.23 28.32 -19.86
C ASP A 9 -34.79 28.13 -20.30
N ALA A 10 -34.01 29.21 -20.24
CA ALA A 10 -32.58 29.18 -20.43
C ALA A 10 -31.95 28.44 -19.23
N HIS A 11 -31.39 27.28 -19.51
CA HIS A 11 -30.56 26.52 -18.56
C HIS A 11 -29.35 27.38 -18.18
N ALA A 12 -29.24 27.76 -16.91
CA ALA A 12 -28.07 28.42 -16.41
C ALA A 12 -26.86 27.47 -16.54
N PRO A 13 -25.69 27.95 -16.95
CA PRO A 13 -24.51 27.10 -17.00
C PRO A 13 -24.14 26.61 -15.60
N ASP A 14 -23.93 25.30 -15.46
CA ASP A 14 -23.40 24.67 -14.28
C ASP A 14 -21.95 25.19 -14.03
N GLU A 15 -21.84 26.19 -13.16
CA GLU A 15 -20.56 26.70 -12.66
C GLU A 15 -20.01 25.72 -11.59
N SER A 16 -19.66 24.51 -12.01
CA SER A 16 -18.77 23.67 -11.22
C SER A 16 -17.45 24.43 -11.05
N PRO A 17 -16.92 24.62 -9.82
CA PRO A 17 -15.69 25.37 -9.62
C PRO A 17 -14.56 24.69 -10.41
N SER A 18 -14.02 25.40 -11.39
CA SER A 18 -12.84 24.96 -12.12
C SER A 18 -11.68 24.89 -11.13
N VAL A 19 -11.31 23.67 -10.70
CA VAL A 19 -10.10 23.45 -9.92
C VAL A 19 -8.93 23.76 -10.86
N GLY A 20 -8.38 24.96 -10.73
CA GLY A 20 -7.17 25.36 -11.44
C GLY A 20 -6.02 24.37 -11.19
N PRO A 21 -4.99 24.32 -12.03
CA PRO A 21 -3.90 23.39 -11.86
C PRO A 21 -3.29 23.56 -10.47
N GLN A 22 -3.34 22.50 -9.66
CA GLN A 22 -2.73 22.50 -8.33
C GLN A 22 -1.22 22.79 -8.46
N PRO A 23 -0.65 23.65 -7.61
CA PRO A 23 0.76 24.00 -7.74
C PRO A 23 1.62 22.74 -7.57
N VAL A 24 2.51 22.53 -8.54
CA VAL A 24 3.52 21.47 -8.44
C VAL A 24 4.45 21.84 -7.28
N ARG A 25 4.58 20.96 -6.30
CA ARG A 25 5.45 21.14 -5.14
C ARG A 25 6.68 20.24 -5.27
N GLY A 26 7.86 20.79 -4.96
CA GLY A 26 9.08 20.04 -4.78
C GLY A 26 9.63 20.34 -3.38
N PHE A 27 10.19 19.32 -2.71
CA PHE A 27 10.84 19.47 -1.41
C PHE A 27 11.97 18.44 -1.27
N ALA A 28 12.84 18.67 -0.27
CA ALA A 28 13.79 17.68 0.22
C ALA A 28 13.42 17.32 1.66
N ARG A 29 13.54 16.04 2.01
CA ARG A 29 13.41 15.55 3.40
C ARG A 29 14.68 14.83 3.80
N GLY A 30 15.24 15.22 4.95
CA GLY A 30 16.39 14.56 5.54
C GLY A 30 16.10 13.11 5.94
N ARG A 31 17.15 12.41 6.38
CA ARG A 31 17.08 10.96 6.72
C ARG A 31 15.92 10.64 7.67
N ASP A 32 15.75 11.40 8.74
CA ASP A 32 14.77 11.12 9.80
C ASP A 32 13.55 12.06 9.74
N GLU A 33 13.39 12.80 8.65
CA GLU A 33 12.23 13.66 8.40
C GLU A 33 11.12 12.91 7.67
N GLY A 34 9.89 13.17 8.07
CA GLY A 34 8.68 12.56 7.53
C GLY A 34 7.63 12.34 8.62
N ARG A 35 6.43 11.95 8.22
CA ARG A 35 5.39 11.54 9.17
C ARG A 35 5.69 10.14 9.69
N ARG A 36 5.85 10.02 10.99
CA ARG A 36 6.22 8.76 11.64
C ARG A 36 5.00 7.89 11.93
N ILE A 37 5.14 6.61 11.67
CA ILE A 37 4.18 5.56 12.01
C ILE A 37 4.97 4.49 12.78
N ASP A 38 4.66 4.32 14.07
CA ASP A 38 5.31 3.35 14.93
C ASP A 38 4.39 2.16 15.19
N LEU A 39 4.89 0.97 14.87
CA LEU A 39 4.29 -0.30 15.22
C LEU A 39 5.25 -1.09 16.12
N PRO A 40 4.79 -2.05 16.91
CA PRO A 40 5.67 -2.91 17.69
C PRO A 40 6.75 -3.55 16.80
N ASN A 41 8.03 -3.25 17.06
CA ASN A 41 9.22 -3.73 16.35
C ASN A 41 9.34 -3.36 14.85
N TRP A 42 8.50 -2.49 14.36
CA TRP A 42 8.50 -2.01 12.98
C TRP A 42 8.10 -0.53 12.95
N SER A 43 8.92 0.31 12.33
CA SER A 43 8.62 1.73 12.19
C SER A 43 8.72 2.16 10.73
N MET A 44 7.90 3.14 10.37
CA MET A 44 7.89 3.72 9.04
C MET A 44 7.94 5.25 9.12
N LEU A 45 8.56 5.85 8.13
CA LEU A 45 8.50 7.29 7.87
C LEU A 45 7.84 7.50 6.51
N VAL A 46 6.70 8.18 6.49
CA VAL A 46 6.07 8.62 5.24
C VAL A 46 6.86 9.80 4.71
N LYS A 47 7.64 9.56 3.67
CA LYS A 47 8.51 10.55 3.03
C LYS A 47 7.79 11.40 2.00
N VAL A 48 6.85 10.79 1.27
CA VAL A 48 6.00 11.46 0.29
C VAL A 48 4.58 10.94 0.49
N THR A 49 3.63 11.84 0.70
CA THR A 49 2.23 11.50 0.96
C THR A 49 1.38 11.55 -0.31
N ALA A 50 0.17 11.00 -0.23
CA ALA A 50 -0.85 11.16 -1.27
C ALA A 50 -1.10 12.65 -1.61
N GLY A 51 -1.17 13.52 -0.60
CA GLY A 51 -1.36 14.96 -0.78
C GLY A 51 -0.22 15.64 -1.53
N ASP A 52 1.02 15.19 -1.34
CA ASP A 52 2.19 15.75 -2.03
C ASP A 52 2.18 15.43 -3.53
N THR A 53 1.54 14.32 -3.93
CA THR A 53 1.59 13.78 -5.30
C THR A 53 0.26 13.82 -6.05
N LEU A 54 -0.78 14.41 -5.46
CA LEU A 54 -2.16 14.38 -6.00
C LEU A 54 -2.63 12.93 -6.23
N GLY A 55 -2.38 12.06 -5.26
CA GLY A 55 -2.85 10.68 -5.30
C GLY A 55 -2.00 9.71 -6.13
N ARG A 56 -0.89 10.15 -6.74
CA ARG A 56 -0.12 9.30 -7.68
C ARG A 56 0.73 8.25 -7.01
N LEU A 57 1.42 8.59 -5.92
CA LEU A 57 2.27 7.66 -5.18
C LEU A 57 2.45 8.10 -3.72
N THR A 58 2.82 7.13 -2.89
CA THR A 58 3.33 7.32 -1.53
C THR A 58 4.73 6.73 -1.46
N VAL A 59 5.65 7.38 -0.74
CA VAL A 59 6.98 6.83 -0.44
C VAL A 59 7.11 6.65 1.06
N LEU A 60 7.39 5.43 1.48
CA LEU A 60 7.64 5.05 2.86
C LEU A 60 9.10 4.61 3.02
N GLU A 61 9.75 5.02 4.10
CA GLU A 61 10.97 4.36 4.58
C GLU A 61 10.60 3.45 5.75
N GLY A 62 10.80 2.14 5.59
CA GLY A 62 10.56 1.14 6.64
C GLY A 62 11.85 0.70 7.32
N ARG A 63 11.76 0.50 8.64
CA ARG A 63 12.84 -0.07 9.48
C ARG A 63 12.29 -1.26 10.25
N MET A 64 12.83 -2.42 9.99
CA MET A 64 12.41 -3.67 10.61
C MET A 64 13.53 -4.24 11.46
N GLY A 65 13.24 -4.51 12.72
CA GLY A 65 14.17 -5.15 13.65
C GLY A 65 14.56 -6.57 13.22
N PRO A 66 15.55 -7.18 13.87
CA PRO A 66 15.94 -8.56 13.62
C PRO A 66 14.81 -9.53 14.02
N ARG A 67 14.70 -10.66 13.30
CA ARG A 67 13.76 -11.76 13.58
C ARG A 67 12.29 -11.32 13.70
N GLN A 68 11.86 -10.40 12.84
CA GLN A 68 10.48 -9.89 12.83
C GLN A 68 9.66 -10.54 11.71
N PRO A 69 8.44 -11.03 11.99
CA PRO A 69 7.61 -11.73 11.01
C PRO A 69 7.01 -10.80 9.96
N GLY A 70 7.01 -9.52 10.08
CA GLY A 70 6.37 -8.61 9.11
C GLY A 70 4.85 -8.78 9.00
N PRO A 71 4.22 -8.15 7.99
CA PRO A 71 2.79 -8.28 7.75
C PRO A 71 2.44 -9.68 7.26
N LEU A 72 1.21 -10.13 7.56
CA LEU A 72 0.67 -11.37 6.99
C LEU A 72 0.67 -11.27 5.45
N PRO A 73 0.94 -12.37 4.73
CA PRO A 73 0.83 -12.39 3.28
C PRO A 73 -0.55 -11.93 2.82
N HIS A 74 -0.60 -11.04 1.83
CA HIS A 74 -1.81 -10.36 1.39
C HIS A 74 -1.78 -10.05 -0.11
N VAL A 75 -2.91 -9.54 -0.60
CA VAL A 75 -3.12 -9.14 -1.99
C VAL A 75 -3.71 -7.73 -1.97
N HIS A 76 -3.07 -6.80 -2.63
CA HIS A 76 -3.62 -5.47 -2.89
C HIS A 76 -4.42 -5.47 -4.21
N GLU A 77 -5.65 -4.98 -4.18
CA GLU A 77 -6.45 -4.79 -5.39
C GLU A 77 -6.28 -3.40 -5.99
N GLY A 78 -5.82 -2.45 -5.17
CA GLY A 78 -5.83 -1.01 -5.49
C GLY A 78 -4.51 -0.44 -5.97
N HIS A 79 -3.38 -1.01 -5.57
CA HIS A 79 -2.06 -0.43 -5.82
C HIS A 79 -0.99 -1.50 -6.04
N ASP A 80 0.11 -1.08 -6.60
CA ASP A 80 1.34 -1.85 -6.75
C ASP A 80 2.34 -1.41 -5.68
N GLU A 81 3.23 -2.31 -5.24
CA GLU A 81 4.30 -2.00 -4.31
C GLU A 81 5.67 -2.29 -4.91
N THR A 82 6.58 -1.35 -4.73
CA THR A 82 8.00 -1.54 -5.06
C THR A 82 8.83 -1.35 -3.81
N PHE A 83 9.62 -2.34 -3.47
CA PHE A 83 10.54 -2.31 -2.33
C PHE A 83 11.98 -2.18 -2.83
N VAL A 84 12.72 -1.20 -2.31
CA VAL A 84 14.16 -1.05 -2.56
C VAL A 84 14.88 -1.25 -1.24
N LEU A 85 15.71 -2.27 -1.14
CA LEU A 85 16.48 -2.55 0.06
C LEU A 85 17.64 -1.56 0.16
N VAL A 86 17.75 -0.89 1.30
CA VAL A 86 18.78 0.12 1.57
C VAL A 86 19.86 -0.41 2.51
N GLU A 87 19.46 -1.19 3.53
CA GLU A 87 20.38 -1.81 4.50
C GLU A 87 19.83 -3.19 4.91
N GLY A 88 20.73 -4.12 5.19
CA GLY A 88 20.36 -5.48 5.64
C GLY A 88 19.72 -6.31 4.53
N ARG A 89 18.86 -7.23 4.95
CA ARG A 89 18.17 -8.19 4.08
C ARG A 89 16.75 -8.42 4.56
N LEU A 90 15.83 -8.66 3.63
CA LEU A 90 14.47 -9.11 3.92
C LEU A 90 14.13 -10.33 3.08
N ARG A 91 13.28 -11.20 3.61
CA ARG A 91 12.72 -12.31 2.86
C ARG A 91 11.32 -11.95 2.40
N PHE A 92 11.09 -12.01 1.11
CA PHE A 92 9.81 -11.74 0.46
C PHE A 92 9.14 -13.03 0.02
N ARG A 93 7.82 -13.12 0.17
CA ARG A 93 6.96 -13.95 -0.65
C ARG A 93 6.50 -13.13 -1.84
N VAL A 94 6.62 -13.66 -3.06
CA VAL A 94 6.09 -13.04 -4.28
C VAL A 94 5.38 -14.15 -5.06
N GLY A 95 4.06 -14.09 -5.13
CA GLY A 95 3.24 -15.18 -5.64
C GLY A 95 3.45 -16.47 -4.83
N ASN A 96 3.88 -17.53 -5.51
CA ASN A 96 4.13 -18.84 -4.91
C ASN A 96 5.60 -19.06 -4.51
N GLY A 97 6.48 -18.08 -4.76
CA GLY A 97 7.91 -18.18 -4.47
C GLY A 97 8.37 -17.32 -3.31
N PHE A 98 9.59 -17.63 -2.83
CA PHE A 98 10.31 -16.81 -1.88
C PHE A 98 11.58 -16.27 -2.49
N HIS A 99 11.88 -15.02 -2.18
CA HIS A 99 13.11 -14.35 -2.56
C HIS A 99 13.72 -13.64 -1.35
N THR A 100 15.03 -13.69 -1.21
CA THR A 100 15.76 -12.88 -0.23
C THR A 100 16.39 -11.71 -0.97
N ALA A 101 15.97 -10.50 -0.65
CA ALA A 101 16.55 -9.28 -1.19
C ALA A 101 17.52 -8.65 -0.19
N ALA A 102 18.68 -8.22 -0.67
CA ALA A 102 19.73 -7.51 0.06
C ALA A 102 19.82 -6.04 -0.34
N ALA A 103 20.63 -5.26 0.37
CA ALA A 103 20.86 -3.85 0.04
C ALA A 103 21.26 -3.66 -1.44
N GLY A 104 20.61 -2.72 -2.12
CA GLY A 104 20.75 -2.44 -3.56
C GLY A 104 19.77 -3.22 -4.45
N GLU A 105 19.08 -4.24 -3.92
CA GLU A 105 18.12 -5.01 -4.70
C GLU A 105 16.70 -4.44 -4.59
N THR A 106 15.89 -4.76 -5.60
CA THR A 106 14.50 -4.29 -5.73
C THR A 106 13.56 -5.48 -5.86
N VAL A 107 12.43 -5.42 -5.15
CA VAL A 107 11.32 -6.37 -5.29
C VAL A 107 10.08 -5.60 -5.72
N PHE A 108 9.40 -6.08 -6.75
CA PHE A 108 8.13 -5.53 -7.23
C PHE A 108 7.00 -6.52 -6.98
N ALA A 109 5.94 -6.05 -6.37
CA ALA A 109 4.69 -6.77 -6.18
C ALA A 109 3.57 -6.00 -6.85
N GLY A 110 3.15 -6.47 -8.02
CA GLY A 110 2.00 -5.88 -8.74
C GLY A 110 0.70 -6.14 -7.99
N ARG A 111 -0.27 -5.25 -8.15
CA ARG A 111 -1.63 -5.48 -7.62
C ARG A 111 -2.17 -6.83 -8.06
N ARG A 112 -3.00 -7.44 -7.21
CA ARG A 112 -3.56 -8.79 -7.36
C ARG A 112 -2.54 -9.92 -7.25
N LEU A 113 -1.27 -9.63 -6.98
CA LEU A 113 -0.28 -10.65 -6.68
C LEU A 113 -0.17 -10.86 -5.17
N ALA A 114 -0.29 -12.12 -4.72
CA ALA A 114 -0.08 -12.46 -3.32
C ALA A 114 1.39 -12.20 -2.93
N HIS A 115 1.61 -11.42 -1.89
CA HIS A 115 2.96 -11.12 -1.41
C HIS A 115 2.99 -10.84 0.09
N GLY A 116 4.17 -10.70 0.63
CA GLY A 116 4.47 -10.35 2.01
C GLY A 116 5.96 -10.40 2.23
N PHE A 117 6.43 -9.91 3.37
CA PHE A 117 7.85 -9.92 3.69
C PHE A 117 8.08 -10.02 5.19
N GLY A 118 9.31 -10.30 5.59
CA GLY A 118 9.74 -10.32 6.98
C GLY A 118 11.25 -10.31 7.09
N ASN A 119 11.72 -10.10 8.29
CA ASN A 119 13.14 -10.15 8.60
C ASN A 119 13.47 -11.41 9.44
N PRO A 120 13.79 -12.57 8.85
CA PRO A 120 14.21 -13.75 9.59
C PRO A 120 15.67 -13.68 10.07
N PHE A 121 16.42 -12.63 9.67
CA PHE A 121 17.85 -12.50 9.92
C PHE A 121 18.15 -11.87 11.27
N ALA A 122 19.41 -11.95 11.70
CA ALA A 122 19.87 -11.40 12.98
C ALA A 122 20.15 -9.88 12.92
N GLU A 123 20.31 -9.33 11.73
CA GLU A 123 20.56 -7.92 11.51
C GLU A 123 19.24 -7.16 11.20
N PRO A 124 19.12 -5.89 11.60
CA PRO A 124 18.00 -5.05 11.18
C PRO A 124 18.05 -4.79 9.67
N ALA A 125 16.92 -4.43 9.11
CA ALA A 125 16.82 -4.04 7.71
C ALA A 125 16.14 -2.68 7.56
N ARG A 126 16.54 -1.94 6.52
CA ARG A 126 15.94 -0.68 6.09
C ARG A 126 15.63 -0.74 4.60
N TYR A 127 14.44 -0.30 4.24
CA TYR A 127 13.96 -0.34 2.87
C TYR A 127 13.12 0.89 2.54
N ILE A 128 12.99 1.21 1.27
CA ILE A 128 12.01 2.15 0.75
C ILE A 128 10.89 1.34 0.11
N ALA A 129 9.64 1.65 0.47
CA ALA A 129 8.46 1.15 -0.22
C ALA A 129 7.80 2.30 -1.00
N ILE A 130 7.47 2.04 -2.26
CA ILE A 130 6.77 2.97 -3.14
C ILE A 130 5.45 2.31 -3.50
N LEU A 131 4.34 2.98 -3.16
CA LEU A 131 2.98 2.52 -3.41
C LEU A 131 2.37 3.35 -4.54
N THR A 132 1.82 2.69 -5.56
CA THR A 132 1.25 3.37 -6.74
C THR A 132 -0.07 2.74 -7.18
N PRO A 133 -1.20 3.51 -7.18
CA PRO A 133 -1.38 4.84 -6.62
C PRO A 133 -1.22 4.88 -5.10
N SER A 134 -1.22 6.09 -4.54
CA SER A 134 -1.12 6.35 -3.09
C SER A 134 -2.42 6.01 -2.34
N GLY A 135 -2.38 6.18 -1.00
CA GLY A 135 -3.54 6.10 -0.11
C GLY A 135 -3.52 4.92 0.84
N TYR A 136 -2.61 3.96 0.65
CA TYR A 136 -2.50 2.82 1.57
C TYR A 136 -1.82 3.18 2.89
N GLU A 137 -1.18 4.34 2.98
CA GLU A 137 -0.63 4.85 4.24
C GLU A 137 -1.70 5.03 5.32
N ASP A 138 -2.96 5.25 4.94
CA ASP A 138 -4.08 5.39 5.86
C ASP A 138 -4.37 4.07 6.61
N TYR A 139 -4.14 2.92 5.98
CA TYR A 139 -4.20 1.61 6.64
C TYR A 139 -3.18 1.52 7.78
N PHE A 140 -1.96 1.97 7.56
CA PHE A 140 -0.92 1.93 8.59
C PHE A 140 -1.24 2.88 9.75
N ASP A 141 -1.88 4.02 9.47
CA ASP A 141 -2.34 4.95 10.51
C ASP A 141 -3.40 4.28 11.41
N GLU A 142 -4.40 3.63 10.83
CA GLU A 142 -5.43 2.92 11.59
C GLU A 142 -4.85 1.78 12.45
N VAL A 143 -3.86 1.03 11.92
CA VAL A 143 -3.16 0.00 12.69
C VAL A 143 -2.35 0.61 13.83
N ALA A 144 -1.65 1.73 13.59
CA ALA A 144 -0.87 2.42 14.61
C ALA A 144 -1.76 3.03 15.71
N GLU A 145 -2.90 3.61 15.35
CA GLU A 145 -3.89 4.11 16.31
C GLU A 145 -4.44 2.98 17.20
N HIS A 146 -4.73 1.83 16.61
CA HIS A 146 -5.13 0.66 17.38
C HIS A 146 -4.03 0.23 18.35
N ALA A 147 -2.79 0.11 17.86
CA ALA A 147 -1.66 -0.31 18.68
C ALA A 147 -1.37 0.68 19.82
N ALA A 148 -1.44 1.98 19.55
CA ALA A 148 -1.27 3.03 20.58
C ALA A 148 -2.34 2.95 21.68
N ARG A 149 -3.57 2.62 21.33
CA ARG A 149 -4.69 2.52 22.27
C ARG A 149 -4.67 1.23 23.09
N THR A 150 -4.26 0.11 22.50
CA THR A 150 -4.38 -1.23 23.11
C THR A 150 -3.06 -1.83 23.59
N GLY A 151 -1.93 -1.28 23.16
CA GLY A 151 -0.59 -1.83 23.39
C GLY A 151 -0.24 -3.05 22.52
N SER A 152 -1.10 -3.41 21.55
CA SER A 152 -0.91 -4.58 20.70
C SER A 152 -1.37 -4.32 19.26
N LEU A 153 -0.83 -5.10 18.32
CA LEU A 153 -1.35 -5.10 16.94
C LEU A 153 -2.79 -5.64 16.89
N PRO A 154 -3.59 -5.26 15.88
CA PRO A 154 -4.92 -5.82 15.66
C PRO A 154 -4.86 -7.34 15.54
N GLY A 155 -5.80 -8.03 16.19
CA GLY A 155 -6.02 -9.45 15.99
C GLY A 155 -6.51 -9.75 14.57
N GLU A 156 -6.50 -11.03 14.16
CA GLU A 156 -6.77 -11.44 12.77
C GLU A 156 -8.11 -10.90 12.22
N ALA A 157 -9.18 -10.95 13.01
CA ALA A 157 -10.50 -10.48 12.58
C ALA A 157 -10.49 -8.97 12.25
N LEU A 158 -9.93 -8.15 13.13
CA LEU A 158 -9.82 -6.71 12.90
C LEU A 158 -8.83 -6.38 11.77
N THR A 159 -7.73 -7.14 11.66
CA THR A 159 -6.79 -7.00 10.54
C THR A 159 -7.50 -7.22 9.20
N ARG A 160 -8.34 -8.25 9.08
CA ARG A 160 -9.13 -8.52 7.86
C ARG A 160 -10.09 -7.37 7.55
N GLU A 161 -10.76 -6.83 8.56
CA GLU A 161 -11.67 -5.69 8.41
C GLU A 161 -10.94 -4.43 7.93
N LEU A 162 -9.82 -4.08 8.58
CA LEU A 162 -8.99 -2.95 8.22
C LEU A 162 -8.46 -3.09 6.77
N MET A 163 -7.90 -4.24 6.43
CA MET A 163 -7.41 -4.52 5.08
C MET A 163 -8.52 -4.37 4.04
N ALA A 164 -9.72 -4.90 4.30
CA ALA A 164 -10.83 -4.83 3.36
C ALA A 164 -11.25 -3.39 3.05
N ARG A 165 -11.25 -2.49 4.06
CA ARG A 165 -11.51 -1.06 3.85
C ARG A 165 -10.50 -0.41 2.90
N HIS A 166 -9.28 -0.90 2.90
CA HIS A 166 -8.18 -0.43 2.04
C HIS A 166 -7.94 -1.33 0.82
N ARG A 167 -8.97 -2.05 0.36
CA ARG A 167 -8.93 -2.89 -0.85
C ARG A 167 -7.79 -3.92 -0.81
N THR A 168 -7.58 -4.52 0.35
CA THR A 168 -6.55 -5.53 0.59
C THR A 168 -7.21 -6.74 1.24
N VAL A 169 -6.78 -7.93 0.85
CA VAL A 169 -7.26 -9.19 1.42
C VAL A 169 -6.08 -10.06 1.84
N LEU A 170 -6.27 -10.91 2.85
CA LEU A 170 -5.24 -11.89 3.20
C LEU A 170 -5.04 -12.88 2.05
N ALA A 171 -3.79 -13.14 1.73
CA ALA A 171 -3.44 -14.11 0.72
C ALA A 171 -3.80 -15.53 1.18
N PRO A 172 -4.19 -16.41 0.26
CA PRO A 172 -4.34 -17.82 0.57
C PRO A 172 -3.00 -18.41 1.02
N PRO A 173 -3.01 -19.50 1.82
CA PRO A 173 -1.80 -20.25 2.10
C PRO A 173 -1.10 -20.65 0.80
N LEU A 174 0.22 -20.88 0.87
CA LEU A 174 0.93 -21.43 -0.28
C LEU A 174 0.32 -22.78 -0.65
N PRO A 175 0.17 -23.07 -1.95
CA PRO A 175 -0.25 -24.38 -2.38
C PRO A 175 0.71 -25.44 -1.83
N ASP A 176 0.17 -26.59 -1.44
CA ASP A 176 0.97 -27.75 -1.04
C ASP A 176 1.94 -28.08 -2.20
N PRO A 177 3.25 -28.17 -1.98
CA PRO A 177 4.21 -28.53 -3.03
C PRO A 177 3.94 -29.91 -3.67
N GLY A 178 3.11 -30.76 -3.05
CA GLY A 178 2.62 -32.02 -3.59
C GLY A 178 1.26 -31.95 -4.29
N ALA A 179 0.55 -30.82 -4.24
CA ALA A 179 -0.73 -30.67 -4.92
C ALA A 179 -0.56 -30.46 -6.43
N ALA A 180 -1.40 -31.09 -7.22
CA ALA A 180 -1.46 -30.82 -8.66
C ALA A 180 -1.75 -29.35 -8.91
N PRO A 181 -1.12 -28.70 -9.92
CA PRO A 181 -1.43 -27.33 -10.27
C PRO A 181 -2.93 -27.18 -10.58
N PRO A 182 -3.54 -26.03 -10.19
CA PRO A 182 -4.92 -25.76 -10.57
C PRO A 182 -5.06 -25.82 -12.09
N PRO A 183 -6.21 -26.24 -12.62
CA PRO A 183 -6.43 -26.27 -14.06
C PRO A 183 -6.20 -24.87 -14.64
N GLU A 184 -5.46 -24.82 -15.75
CA GLU A 184 -5.29 -23.56 -16.48
C GLU A 184 -6.68 -23.03 -16.84
N VAL A 185 -7.03 -21.86 -16.36
CA VAL A 185 -8.20 -21.11 -16.82
C VAL A 185 -7.85 -20.66 -18.22
N ASP A 186 -8.48 -21.29 -19.22
CA ASP A 186 -8.38 -20.91 -20.61
C ASP A 186 -8.74 -19.43 -20.72
N ALA A 187 -7.76 -18.59 -21.03
CA ALA A 187 -7.97 -17.19 -21.33
C ALA A 187 -8.66 -17.16 -22.69
N GLY A 188 -10.00 -17.29 -22.67
CA GLY A 188 -10.85 -17.26 -23.85
C GLY A 188 -10.48 -16.09 -24.74
N SER A 189 -10.18 -16.45 -25.97
CA SER A 189 -9.95 -15.60 -27.15
C SER A 189 -10.99 -14.53 -27.38
#